data_2ce3259e2e7275145ff42cd9214d148d
#
_entry.id   2ce3259e2e7275145ff42cd9214d148d
#
_cell.length_a   1.000
_cell.length_b   1.000
_cell.length_c   1.000
_cell.angle_alpha   90.00
_cell.angle_beta   90.00
_cell.angle_gamma   90.00
#
_symmetry.space_group_name_H-M   'P 1'
#
loop_
_entity.id
_entity.type
_entity.pdbx_description
1 polymer ?
#
loop_
_entity_poly.entity_id
_entity_poly.type
_entity_poly.pdbx_seq_one_letter_code
_entity_poly.pdbx_strand_id
1 'polypeptide(L)' 'ARKLKQLREAKGLSQRIVYIDTDFNIGKIEVGKTNITISTLSRLCNYYGTSLKEFFDELDQ' A
#
# COMPACT_ATOMS: atom_id res chain seq x y z
N ALA A 1 6.81 -0.35 -5.57
CA ALA A 1 6.20 -0.88 -4.35
C ALA A 1 5.37 -2.14 -4.61
N ARG A 2 6.07 -3.19 -5.01
CA ARG A 2 5.42 -4.48 -5.34
C ARG A 2 4.61 -5.02 -4.16
N LYS A 3 5.11 -4.86 -2.94
CA LYS A 3 4.43 -5.40 -1.76
C LYS A 3 3.08 -4.74 -1.54
N LEU A 4 2.99 -3.43 -1.75
CA LEU A 4 1.70 -2.73 -1.62
C LEU A 4 0.69 -3.23 -2.64
N LYS A 5 1.13 -3.48 -3.87
CA LYS A 5 0.24 -4.05 -4.89
C LYS A 5 -0.23 -5.44 -4.50
N GLN A 6 0.66 -6.27 -3.96
CA GLN A 6 0.30 -7.60 -3.50
C GLN A 6 -0.74 -7.56 -2.39
N LEU A 7 -0.57 -6.64 -1.44
CA LEU A 7 -1.53 -6.48 -0.34
C LEU A 7 -2.90 -6.06 -0.88
N ARG A 8 -2.91 -5.12 -1.83
CA ARG A 8 -4.15 -4.67 -2.46
C ARG A 8 -4.86 -5.81 -3.18
N GLU A 9 -4.12 -6.55 -3.99
CA GLU A 9 -4.68 -7.66 -4.76
C GLU A 9 -5.18 -8.78 -3.86
N ALA A 10 -4.49 -9.04 -2.76
CA ALA A 10 -4.91 -10.06 -1.79
C ALA A 10 -6.26 -9.71 -1.15
N LYS A 11 -6.62 -8.43 -1.11
CA LYS A 11 -7.91 -7.98 -0.61
C LYS A 11 -8.97 -7.88 -1.71
N GLY A 12 -8.60 -8.20 -2.96
CA GLY A 12 -9.53 -8.10 -4.08
C GLY A 12 -9.91 -6.68 -4.45
N LEU A 13 -9.05 -5.70 -4.13
CA LEU A 13 -9.37 -4.30 -4.33
C LEU A 13 -8.70 -3.76 -5.59
N SER A 14 -9.45 -2.93 -6.34
CA SER A 14 -8.88 -2.21 -7.48
C SER A 14 -8.14 -0.97 -6.99
N GLN A 15 -7.24 -0.44 -7.84
CA GLN A 15 -6.58 0.82 -7.55
C GLN A 15 -7.59 1.95 -7.36
N ARG A 16 -8.66 1.94 -8.16
CA ARG A 16 -9.69 2.97 -8.09
C ARG A 16 -10.42 2.96 -6.74
N ILE A 17 -10.77 1.78 -6.25
CA ILE A 17 -11.48 1.67 -4.96
C ILE A 17 -10.59 2.21 -3.83
N VAL A 18 -9.31 1.84 -3.82
CA VAL A 18 -8.40 2.32 -2.78
C VAL A 18 -8.21 3.84 -2.90
N TYR A 19 -8.12 4.37 -4.12
CA TYR A 19 -8.04 5.82 -4.30
C TYR A 19 -9.28 6.52 -3.74
N ILE A 20 -10.46 6.00 -4.02
CA ILE A 20 -11.71 6.59 -3.50
C ILE A 20 -11.71 6.59 -1.98
N ASP A 21 -11.26 5.50 -1.36
CA ASP A 21 -11.29 5.35 0.10
C ASP A 21 -10.19 6.15 0.80
N THR A 22 -9.02 6.32 0.18
CA THR A 22 -7.86 6.89 0.86
C THR A 22 -7.40 8.23 0.30
N ASP A 23 -7.86 8.59 -0.90
CA ASP A 23 -7.41 9.78 -1.65
C ASP A 23 -5.93 9.71 -2.05
N PHE A 24 -5.30 8.54 -1.96
CA PHE A 24 -3.91 8.36 -2.40
C PHE A 24 -3.87 7.91 -3.86
N ASN A 25 -2.89 8.43 -4.62
CA ASN A 25 -2.70 8.01 -6.01
C ASN A 25 -1.99 6.65 -6.04
N ILE A 26 -2.79 5.59 -5.98
CA ILE A 26 -2.29 4.22 -5.86
C ILE A 26 -1.48 3.81 -7.09
N GLY A 27 -1.90 4.23 -8.27
CA GLY A 27 -1.16 3.90 -9.48
C GLY A 27 0.27 4.38 -9.45
N LYS A 28 0.49 5.64 -9.05
CA LYS A 28 1.84 6.20 -8.95
C LYS A 28 2.66 5.55 -7.84
N ILE A 29 2.02 5.25 -6.71
CA ILE A 29 2.69 4.63 -5.57
C ILE A 29 3.18 3.23 -5.95
N GLU A 30 2.34 2.45 -6.61
CA GLU A 30 2.67 1.06 -6.92
C GLU A 30 3.76 0.93 -7.98
N VAL A 31 3.85 1.89 -8.91
CA VAL A 31 4.93 1.87 -9.90
C VAL A 31 6.21 2.55 -9.41
N GLY A 32 6.21 3.11 -8.20
CA GLY A 32 7.39 3.72 -7.63
C GLY A 32 7.75 5.07 -8.19
N LYS A 33 6.80 5.77 -8.81
CA LYS A 33 7.05 7.09 -9.41
C LYS A 33 6.89 8.25 -8.44
N THR A 34 6.52 7.98 -7.20
CA THR A 34 6.37 9.01 -6.19
C THR A 34 6.95 8.49 -4.88
N ASN A 35 7.56 9.39 -4.14
CA ASN A 35 8.04 9.09 -2.80
C ASN A 35 6.87 9.18 -1.83
N ILE A 36 6.67 8.16 -1.02
CA ILE A 36 5.63 8.20 0.01
C ILE A 36 6.28 8.36 1.37
N THR A 37 5.58 9.06 2.26
CA THR A 37 6.05 9.22 3.63
C THR A 37 5.77 7.96 4.43
N ILE A 38 6.45 7.81 5.57
CA ILE A 38 6.17 6.73 6.52
C ILE A 38 4.71 6.82 6.98
N SER A 39 4.20 8.03 7.14
CA SER A 39 2.80 8.23 7.53
C SER A 39 1.84 7.64 6.48
N THR A 40 2.07 7.93 5.20
CA THR A 40 1.25 7.39 4.12
C THR A 40 1.36 5.86 4.05
N LEU A 41 2.58 5.35 4.17
CA LEU A 41 2.80 3.90 4.16
C LEU A 41 2.06 3.22 5.31
N SER A 42 2.14 3.81 6.51
CA SER A 42 1.44 3.29 7.68
C SER A 42 -0.07 3.24 7.46
N ARG A 43 -0.62 4.31 6.88
CA ARG A 43 -2.07 4.38 6.60
C ARG A 43 -2.50 3.34 5.58
N LEU A 44 -1.70 3.13 4.53
CA LEU A 44 -2.01 2.10 3.54
C LEU A 44 -1.91 0.70 4.16
N CYS A 45 -0.90 0.44 4.96
CA CYS A 45 -0.77 -0.85 5.65
C CYS A 45 -2.00 -1.12 6.51
N ASN A 46 -2.41 -0.14 7.32
CA ASN A 46 -3.61 -0.29 8.14
C ASN A 46 -4.86 -0.51 7.31
N TYR A 47 -4.98 0.19 6.20
CA TYR A 47 -6.10 0.02 5.28
C TYR A 47 -6.16 -1.41 4.74
N TYR A 48 -4.98 -1.99 4.44
CA TYR A 48 -4.90 -3.37 3.95
C TYR A 48 -4.86 -4.41 5.06
N GLY A 49 -5.00 -4.00 6.32
CA GLY A 49 -5.08 -4.94 7.44
C GLY A 49 -3.75 -5.46 7.94
N THR A 50 -2.68 -4.71 7.74
CA THR A 50 -1.35 -5.07 8.24
C THR A 50 -0.73 -3.90 8.98
N SER A 51 0.46 -4.09 9.57
CA SER A 51 1.20 -3.05 10.27
C SER A 51 2.49 -2.75 9.53
N LEU A 52 3.11 -1.60 9.84
CA LEU A 52 4.44 -1.30 9.32
C LEU A 52 5.44 -2.37 9.69
N LYS A 53 5.37 -2.86 10.93
CA LYS A 53 6.28 -3.91 11.37
C LYS A 53 6.15 -5.16 10.51
N GLU A 54 4.92 -5.63 10.30
CA GLU A 54 4.68 -6.80 9.47
C GLU A 54 5.12 -6.57 8.03
N PHE A 55 4.86 -5.37 7.50
CA PHE A 55 5.24 -5.01 6.14
C PHE A 55 6.75 -5.14 5.95
N PHE A 56 7.55 -4.56 6.86
CA PHE A 56 9.00 -4.63 6.76
C PHE A 56 9.56 -6.01 7.08
N ASP A 57 8.95 -6.73 8.01
CA ASP A 57 9.36 -8.10 8.31
C ASP A 57 9.23 -9.00 7.08
N GLU A 58 8.15 -8.85 6.33
CA GLU A 58 7.91 -9.63 5.12
C GLU A 58 8.87 -9.26 3.99
N LEU A 59 9.31 -8.00 3.91
CA LEU A 59 10.25 -7.57 2.89
C LEU A 59 11.64 -8.19 3.08
N ASP A 60 11.99 -8.52 4.31
CA ASP A 60 13.30 -9.09 4.63
C ASP A 60 13.40 -10.59 4.33
N GLN A 61 12.33 -11.18 3.89
CA GLN A 61 12.29 -12.61 3.51
C GLN A 61 12.49 -12.82 1.99
#